data_67a6399cc4a924fd2e6b26214f8ce326
#
_entry.id   67a6399cc4a924fd2e6b26214f8ce326
#
_cell.length_a   1.000
_cell.length_b   1.000
_cell.length_c   1.000
_cell.angle_alpha   90.00
_cell.angle_beta   90.00
_cell.angle_gamma   90.00
#
_symmetry.space_group_name_H-M   'P 1'
#
loop_
_entity.id
_entity.type
_entity.pdbx_description
1 polymer ?
#
loop_
_entity_poly.entity_id
_entity_poly.type
_entity_poly.pdbx_seq_one_letter_code
_entity_poly.pdbx_strand_id
1 'polypeptide(L)'
;MSNRLLKLSERIQSEVVDLESVIDRIKEGWQRSKKSGDDYYIDSVALNLHGFYSGLERIFELIASSVDSRMPTDKEWHKDLLYQMAQEVPQVRPAVISEKSRSRLDEFRGFRHVVRNVYTFKFDPEKVEKLATEVPGLFADISPELLAFADFLQQAAQER
;
A
#
# COMPACT_ATOMS: atom_id res chain seq x y z
N MET A 1 -2.31 -13.93 22.25
CA MET A 1 -1.05 -13.51 21.57
C MET A 1 -0.93 -14.18 20.21
N SER A 2 -0.77 -15.52 20.19
CA SER A 2 -0.65 -16.24 18.91
C SER A 2 -1.87 -16.05 18.02
N ASN A 3 -3.07 -16.00 18.58
CA ASN A 3 -4.31 -15.80 17.83
C ASN A 3 -4.36 -14.42 17.15
N ARG A 4 -3.82 -13.39 17.78
CA ARG A 4 -3.75 -12.05 17.22
C ARG A 4 -2.82 -12.01 15.99
N LEU A 5 -1.68 -12.70 16.07
CA LEU A 5 -0.74 -12.78 14.95
C LEU A 5 -1.32 -13.56 13.77
N LEU A 6 -2.05 -14.65 14.05
CA LEU A 6 -2.73 -15.42 13.00
C LEU A 6 -3.80 -14.57 12.29
N LYS A 7 -4.59 -13.83 13.04
CA LYS A 7 -5.61 -12.96 12.47
C LYS A 7 -4.99 -11.86 11.60
N LEU A 8 -3.88 -11.30 12.04
CA LEU A 8 -3.18 -10.29 11.26
C LEU A 8 -2.61 -10.89 9.96
N SER A 9 -2.05 -12.10 10.04
CA SER A 9 -1.57 -12.81 8.85
C SER A 9 -2.70 -13.00 7.83
N GLU A 10 -3.85 -13.47 8.29
CA GLU A 10 -5.03 -13.68 7.44
C GLU A 10 -5.53 -12.36 6.85
N ARG A 11 -5.50 -11.30 7.64
CA ARG A 11 -5.90 -9.96 7.17
C ARG A 11 -4.98 -9.47 6.07
N ILE A 12 -3.68 -9.67 6.21
CA ILE A 12 -2.70 -9.29 5.18
C ILE A 12 -2.97 -10.06 3.89
N GLN A 13 -3.17 -11.37 3.98
CA GLN A 13 -3.47 -12.19 2.81
C GLN A 13 -4.73 -11.74 2.10
N SER A 14 -5.79 -11.45 2.85
CA SER A 14 -7.05 -10.96 2.30
C SER A 14 -6.89 -9.60 1.62
N GLU A 15 -6.14 -8.69 2.24
CA GLU A 15 -5.90 -7.36 1.68
C GLU A 15 -5.08 -7.43 0.39
N VAL A 16 -4.13 -8.35 0.30
CA VAL A 16 -3.35 -8.56 -0.94
C VAL A 16 -4.28 -8.95 -2.10
N VAL A 17 -5.26 -9.81 -1.84
CA VAL A 17 -6.25 -10.20 -2.86
C VAL A 17 -7.06 -8.97 -3.32
N ASP A 18 -7.51 -8.15 -2.37
CA ASP A 18 -8.27 -6.94 -2.69
C ASP A 18 -7.43 -5.93 -3.46
N LEU A 19 -6.16 -5.77 -3.08
CA LEU A 19 -5.24 -4.87 -3.77
C LEU A 19 -5.00 -5.32 -5.21
N GLU A 20 -4.95 -6.62 -5.46
CA GLU A 20 -4.83 -7.14 -6.83
C GLU A 20 -6.02 -6.68 -7.69
N SER A 21 -7.23 -6.73 -7.13
CA SER A 21 -8.43 -6.24 -7.82
C SER A 21 -8.34 -4.74 -8.09
N VAL A 22 -7.79 -3.97 -7.16
CA VAL A 22 -7.58 -2.52 -7.35
C VAL A 22 -6.60 -2.27 -8.50
N ILE A 23 -5.51 -3.06 -8.57
CA ILE A 23 -4.53 -2.94 -9.65
C ILE A 23 -5.21 -3.21 -11.02
N ASP A 24 -6.05 -4.23 -11.10
CA ASP A 24 -6.77 -4.55 -12.34
C ASP A 24 -7.69 -3.40 -12.76
N ARG A 25 -8.36 -2.76 -11.82
CA ARG A 25 -9.21 -1.60 -12.12
C ARG A 25 -8.40 -0.39 -12.58
N ILE A 26 -7.21 -0.19 -12.02
CA ILE A 26 -6.32 0.88 -12.48
C ILE A 26 -5.92 0.66 -13.93
N LYS A 27 -5.51 -0.56 -14.27
CA LYS A 27 -5.13 -0.92 -15.64
C LYS A 27 -6.28 -0.70 -16.61
N GLU A 28 -7.46 -1.18 -16.28
CA GLU A 28 -8.64 -1.05 -17.13
C GLU A 28 -9.06 0.40 -17.30
N GLY A 29 -9.10 1.16 -16.20
CA GLY A 29 -9.48 2.57 -16.24
C GLY A 29 -8.51 3.39 -17.09
N TRP A 30 -7.22 3.12 -16.96
CA TRP A 30 -6.20 3.80 -17.74
C TRP A 30 -6.34 3.47 -19.23
N GLN A 31 -6.57 2.20 -19.59
CA GLN A 31 -6.78 1.80 -20.97
C GLN A 31 -8.01 2.46 -21.58
N ARG A 32 -9.10 2.54 -20.82
CA ARG A 32 -10.33 3.21 -21.26
C ARG A 32 -10.12 4.71 -21.47
N SER A 33 -9.35 5.34 -20.60
CA SER A 33 -9.00 6.75 -20.74
C SER A 33 -8.25 7.00 -22.04
N LYS A 34 -7.27 6.17 -22.35
CA LYS A 34 -6.48 6.31 -23.58
C LYS A 34 -7.31 6.07 -24.84
N LYS A 35 -8.18 5.06 -24.81
CA LYS A 35 -9.03 4.70 -25.95
C LYS A 35 -10.08 5.74 -26.26
N SER A 36 -10.75 6.25 -25.24
CA SER A 36 -11.91 7.12 -25.39
C SER A 36 -11.54 8.61 -25.46
N GLY A 37 -10.40 8.98 -24.88
CA GLY A 37 -10.04 10.39 -24.66
C GLY A 37 -10.93 11.06 -23.61
N ASP A 38 -11.72 10.28 -22.87
CA ASP A 38 -12.65 10.80 -21.86
C ASP A 38 -11.90 10.93 -20.52
N ASP A 39 -11.77 12.14 -20.03
CA ASP A 39 -11.01 12.44 -18.81
C ASP A 39 -11.71 12.02 -17.52
N TYR A 40 -12.99 11.63 -17.57
CA TYR A 40 -13.65 11.06 -16.39
C TYR A 40 -12.97 9.76 -15.93
N TYR A 41 -12.39 9.00 -16.85
CA TYR A 41 -11.65 7.78 -16.46
C TYR A 41 -10.40 8.08 -15.65
N ILE A 42 -9.84 9.28 -15.80
CA ILE A 42 -8.70 9.72 -14.99
C ILE A 42 -9.11 9.83 -13.52
N ASP A 43 -10.31 10.30 -13.25
CA ASP A 43 -10.85 10.37 -11.88
C ASP A 43 -10.95 8.99 -11.24
N SER A 44 -11.42 8.00 -12.01
CA SER A 44 -11.50 6.61 -11.54
C SER A 44 -10.11 6.04 -11.26
N VAL A 45 -9.15 6.28 -12.15
CA VAL A 45 -7.77 5.83 -11.95
C VAL A 45 -7.17 6.46 -10.71
N ALA A 46 -7.34 7.77 -10.53
CA ALA A 46 -6.82 8.49 -9.37
C ALA A 46 -7.43 7.96 -8.06
N LEU A 47 -8.74 7.71 -8.05
CA LEU A 47 -9.41 7.17 -6.88
C LEU A 47 -8.87 5.78 -6.52
N ASN A 48 -8.65 4.93 -7.52
CA ASN A 48 -8.11 3.59 -7.30
C ASN A 48 -6.63 3.60 -6.88
N LEU A 49 -5.84 4.55 -7.39
CA LEU A 49 -4.47 4.75 -6.91
C LEU A 49 -4.46 5.15 -5.43
N HIS A 50 -5.37 6.05 -5.05
CA HIS A 50 -5.57 6.40 -3.65
C HIS A 50 -5.97 5.18 -2.82
N GLY A 51 -6.90 4.38 -3.32
CA GLY A 51 -7.35 3.16 -2.65
C GLY A 51 -6.23 2.14 -2.47
N PHE A 52 -5.35 2.01 -3.46
CA PHE A 52 -4.19 1.14 -3.37
C PHE A 52 -3.30 1.52 -2.18
N TYR A 53 -2.91 2.77 -2.10
CA TYR A 53 -2.04 3.21 -1.00
C TYR A 53 -2.76 3.15 0.35
N SER A 54 -4.03 3.54 0.39
CA SER A 54 -4.82 3.48 1.63
C SER A 54 -4.95 2.06 2.18
N GLY A 55 -5.10 1.08 1.28
CA GLY A 55 -5.14 -0.33 1.67
C GLY A 55 -3.82 -0.79 2.29
N LEU A 56 -2.71 -0.43 1.66
CA LEU A 56 -1.39 -0.71 2.23
C LEU A 56 -1.20 -0.04 3.58
N GLU A 57 -1.59 1.21 3.69
CA GLU A 57 -1.41 1.96 4.93
C GLU A 57 -2.20 1.34 6.08
N ARG A 58 -3.40 0.82 5.82
CA ARG A 58 -4.16 0.11 6.86
C ARG A 58 -3.42 -1.12 7.37
N ILE A 59 -2.77 -1.87 6.48
CA ILE A 59 -1.92 -3.01 6.87
C ILE A 59 -0.76 -2.51 7.74
N PHE A 60 -0.11 -1.45 7.31
CA PHE A 60 1.04 -0.89 8.03
C PHE A 60 0.66 -0.39 9.43
N GLU A 61 -0.50 0.26 9.55
CA GLU A 61 -1.02 0.69 10.85
C GLU A 61 -1.26 -0.49 11.79
N LEU A 62 -1.83 -1.57 11.28
CA LEU A 62 -2.06 -2.78 12.07
C LEU A 62 -0.76 -3.41 12.54
N ILE A 63 0.25 -3.45 11.68
CA ILE A 63 1.57 -3.98 12.04
C ILE A 63 2.22 -3.10 13.10
N ALA A 64 2.21 -1.79 12.90
CA ALA A 64 2.82 -0.85 13.85
C ALA A 64 2.18 -0.95 15.24
N SER A 65 0.85 -1.03 15.30
CA SER A 65 0.14 -1.11 16.59
C SER A 65 0.20 -2.50 17.22
N SER A 66 0.01 -3.57 16.44
CA SER A 66 -0.16 -4.92 16.98
C SER A 66 1.15 -5.70 17.12
N VAL A 67 2.13 -5.44 16.28
CA VAL A 67 3.42 -6.15 16.29
C VAL A 67 4.49 -5.29 16.94
N ASP A 68 4.63 -4.05 16.49
CA ASP A 68 5.69 -3.16 16.97
C ASP A 68 5.33 -2.47 18.28
N SER A 69 4.05 -2.36 18.59
CA SER A 69 3.54 -1.58 19.73
C SER A 69 4.03 -0.14 19.71
N ARG A 70 4.15 0.41 18.51
CA ARG A 70 4.67 1.76 18.27
C ARG A 70 4.05 2.32 16.99
N MET A 71 3.13 3.28 17.15
CA MET A 71 2.46 3.93 16.04
C MET A 71 2.88 5.40 15.99
N PRO A 72 3.39 5.91 14.86
CA PRO A 72 3.71 7.32 14.72
C PRO A 72 2.46 8.19 14.89
N THR A 73 2.59 9.36 15.51
CA THR A 73 1.45 10.22 15.86
C THR A 73 1.59 11.69 15.48
N ASP A 74 2.73 12.12 14.96
CA ASP A 74 2.94 13.53 14.59
C ASP A 74 2.36 13.87 13.22
N LYS A 75 2.61 15.11 12.74
CA LYS A 75 2.10 15.57 11.44
C LYS A 75 2.59 14.75 10.27
N GLU A 76 3.78 14.17 10.40
CA GLU A 76 4.43 13.37 9.36
C GLU A 76 4.21 11.87 9.58
N TRP A 77 3.17 11.48 10.32
CA TRP A 77 3.01 10.08 10.70
C TRP A 77 2.86 9.13 9.50
N HIS A 78 2.27 9.58 8.40
CA HIS A 78 2.14 8.78 7.18
C HIS A 78 3.52 8.42 6.61
N LYS A 79 4.41 9.40 6.56
CA LYS A 79 5.77 9.23 6.08
C LYS A 79 6.57 8.35 7.03
N ASP A 80 6.46 8.63 8.33
CA ASP A 80 7.16 7.88 9.36
C ASP A 80 6.71 6.42 9.39
N LEU A 81 5.42 6.16 9.21
CA LEU A 81 4.87 4.81 9.17
C LEU A 81 5.45 4.02 7.99
N LEU A 82 5.47 4.63 6.80
CA LEU A 82 6.04 3.99 5.62
C LEU A 82 7.52 3.66 5.84
N TYR A 83 8.27 4.60 6.41
CA TYR A 83 9.68 4.40 6.74
C TYR A 83 9.87 3.26 7.74
N GLN A 84 9.02 3.20 8.77
CA GLN A 84 9.06 2.16 9.81
C GLN A 84 8.89 0.76 9.21
N MET A 85 8.05 0.60 8.20
CA MET A 85 7.80 -0.70 7.58
C MET A 85 9.01 -1.24 6.83
N ALA A 86 9.91 -0.39 6.38
CA ALA A 86 11.14 -0.80 5.71
C ALA A 86 12.28 -1.12 6.69
N GLN A 87 12.05 -0.95 7.99
CA GLN A 87 13.05 -1.19 9.02
C GLN A 87 12.80 -2.53 9.70
N GLU A 88 13.88 -3.26 9.97
CA GLU A 88 13.84 -4.40 10.88
C GLU A 88 13.67 -3.89 12.31
N VAL A 89 12.86 -4.58 13.09
CA VAL A 89 12.78 -4.34 14.54
C VAL A 89 13.46 -5.56 15.21
N PRO A 90 14.70 -5.41 15.69
CA PRO A 90 15.47 -6.54 16.21
C PRO A 90 14.70 -7.30 17.29
N GLN A 91 14.73 -8.63 17.21
CA GLN A 91 14.07 -9.56 18.14
C GLN A 91 12.54 -9.52 18.08
N VAL A 92 11.96 -8.66 17.23
CA VAL A 92 10.50 -8.54 17.07
C VAL A 92 10.06 -9.02 15.68
N ARG A 93 10.60 -8.44 14.62
CA ARG A 93 10.23 -8.78 13.26
C ARG A 93 11.26 -8.33 12.22
N PRO A 94 11.29 -8.99 11.04
CA PRO A 94 12.06 -8.47 9.91
C PRO A 94 11.38 -7.25 9.29
N ALA A 95 12.03 -6.61 8.33
CA ALA A 95 11.40 -5.55 7.54
C ALA A 95 10.16 -6.11 6.82
N VAL A 96 9.08 -5.32 6.77
CA VAL A 96 7.85 -5.72 6.08
C VAL A 96 8.01 -5.57 4.57
N ILE A 97 8.64 -4.48 4.15
CA ILE A 97 8.93 -4.17 2.75
C ILE A 97 10.40 -3.81 2.61
N SER A 98 10.92 -3.92 1.39
CA SER A 98 12.29 -3.51 1.10
C SER A 98 12.40 -1.99 1.05
N GLU A 99 13.61 -1.48 1.18
CA GLU A 99 13.89 -0.05 1.01
C GLU A 99 13.56 0.42 -0.41
N LYS A 100 13.77 -0.44 -1.41
CA LYS A 100 13.39 -0.14 -2.79
C LYS A 100 11.88 0.06 -2.91
N SER A 101 11.09 -0.83 -2.32
CA SER A 101 9.63 -0.71 -2.32
C SER A 101 9.18 0.54 -1.56
N ARG A 102 9.80 0.81 -0.41
CA ARG A 102 9.49 2.03 0.36
C ARG A 102 9.70 3.28 -0.48
N SER A 103 10.84 3.37 -1.13
CA SER A 103 11.17 4.54 -1.95
C SER A 103 10.16 4.75 -3.07
N ARG A 104 9.76 3.66 -3.74
CA ARG A 104 8.76 3.72 -4.82
C ARG A 104 7.36 4.08 -4.28
N LEU A 105 7.00 3.61 -3.10
CA LEU A 105 5.71 3.92 -2.48
C LEU A 105 5.59 5.38 -2.04
N ASP A 106 6.70 6.07 -1.85
CA ASP A 106 6.65 7.43 -1.36
C ASP A 106 5.88 8.38 -2.28
N GLU A 107 5.97 8.18 -3.60
CA GLU A 107 5.18 8.96 -4.55
C GLU A 107 3.68 8.70 -4.42
N PHE A 108 3.31 7.45 -4.15
CA PHE A 108 1.91 7.08 -3.95
C PHE A 108 1.37 7.68 -2.66
N ARG A 109 2.18 7.74 -1.63
CA ARG A 109 1.82 8.42 -0.38
C ARG A 109 1.55 9.90 -0.62
N GLY A 110 2.44 10.56 -1.35
CA GLY A 110 2.25 11.97 -1.70
C GLY A 110 1.00 12.19 -2.55
N PHE A 111 0.73 11.31 -3.49
CA PHE A 111 -0.46 11.41 -4.34
C PHE A 111 -1.75 11.24 -3.55
N ARG A 112 -1.75 10.40 -2.51
CA ARG A 112 -2.90 10.26 -1.60
C ARG A 112 -3.30 11.62 -1.04
N HIS A 113 -2.32 12.43 -0.63
CA HIS A 113 -2.57 13.77 -0.13
C HIS A 113 -3.23 14.65 -1.21
N VAL A 114 -2.75 14.57 -2.45
CA VAL A 114 -3.32 15.34 -3.57
C VAL A 114 -4.79 14.96 -3.79
N VAL A 115 -5.10 13.68 -3.84
CA VAL A 115 -6.49 13.20 -4.07
C VAL A 115 -7.44 13.73 -2.99
N ARG A 116 -6.99 13.81 -1.76
CA ARG A 116 -7.84 14.25 -0.64
C ARG A 116 -8.04 15.76 -0.57
N ASN A 117 -7.15 16.55 -1.18
CA ASN A 117 -7.12 17.99 -0.98
C ASN A 117 -7.28 18.81 -2.25
N VAL A 118 -7.40 18.17 -3.42
CA VAL A 118 -7.49 18.84 -4.72
C VAL A 118 -8.73 18.35 -5.45
N TYR A 119 -9.42 19.25 -6.13
CA TYR A 119 -10.55 18.88 -6.99
C TYR A 119 -10.07 18.01 -8.15
N THR A 120 -10.90 17.08 -8.59
CA THR A 120 -10.52 16.09 -9.62
C THR A 120 -10.10 16.75 -10.94
N PHE A 121 -10.77 17.84 -11.33
CA PHE A 121 -10.42 18.53 -12.57
C PHE A 121 -9.05 19.20 -12.52
N LYS A 122 -8.42 19.28 -11.35
CA LYS A 122 -7.08 19.83 -11.16
C LYS A 122 -6.00 18.75 -11.08
N PHE A 123 -6.36 17.48 -11.18
CA PHE A 123 -5.35 16.41 -11.21
C PHE A 123 -4.48 16.57 -12.45
N ASP A 124 -3.17 16.38 -12.24
CA ASP A 124 -2.21 16.37 -13.34
C ASP A 124 -2.29 15.01 -14.06
N PRO A 125 -2.79 14.97 -15.31
CA PRO A 125 -2.90 13.70 -16.04
C PRO A 125 -1.57 12.97 -16.21
N GLU A 126 -0.47 13.70 -16.35
CA GLU A 126 0.85 13.09 -16.50
C GLU A 126 1.28 12.37 -15.23
N LYS A 127 0.97 12.94 -14.07
CA LYS A 127 1.27 12.31 -12.79
C LYS A 127 0.41 11.05 -12.59
N VAL A 128 -0.86 11.11 -12.93
CA VAL A 128 -1.75 9.95 -12.86
C VAL A 128 -1.27 8.84 -13.80
N GLU A 129 -0.88 9.21 -15.03
CA GLU A 129 -0.32 8.26 -15.99
C GLU A 129 0.92 7.57 -15.46
N LYS A 130 1.84 8.35 -14.90
CA LYS A 130 3.09 7.81 -14.35
C LYS A 130 2.80 6.76 -13.28
N LEU A 131 1.94 7.09 -12.32
CA LEU A 131 1.63 6.18 -11.22
C LEU A 131 0.84 4.96 -11.70
N ALA A 132 -0.12 5.15 -12.61
CA ALA A 132 -0.89 4.06 -13.18
C ALA A 132 -0.02 3.08 -13.96
N THR A 133 1.02 3.59 -14.63
CA THR A 133 1.95 2.78 -15.40
C THR A 133 2.91 2.01 -14.48
N GLU A 134 3.31 2.61 -13.37
CA GLU A 134 4.28 2.02 -12.43
C GLU A 134 3.66 1.01 -11.46
N VAL A 135 2.40 1.20 -11.07
CA VAL A 135 1.82 0.43 -9.97
C VAL A 135 1.76 -1.08 -10.20
N PRO A 136 1.51 -1.60 -11.42
CA PRO A 136 1.51 -3.06 -11.60
C PRO A 136 2.85 -3.70 -11.27
N GLY A 137 3.95 -3.11 -11.73
CA GLY A 137 5.30 -3.59 -11.42
C GLY A 137 5.65 -3.45 -9.94
N LEU A 138 5.24 -2.34 -9.35
CA LEU A 138 5.44 -2.12 -7.92
C LEU A 138 4.68 -3.15 -7.09
N PHE A 139 3.44 -3.43 -7.43
CA PHE A 139 2.64 -4.43 -6.73
C PHE A 139 3.22 -5.84 -6.90
N ALA A 140 3.76 -6.14 -8.08
CA ALA A 140 4.43 -7.42 -8.32
C ALA A 140 5.63 -7.63 -7.39
N ASP A 141 6.29 -6.56 -6.95
CA ASP A 141 7.38 -6.63 -5.98
C ASP A 141 6.87 -6.64 -4.54
N ILE A 142 5.85 -5.84 -4.24
CA ILE A 142 5.33 -5.69 -2.87
C ILE A 142 4.52 -6.91 -2.42
N SER A 143 3.73 -7.50 -3.32
CA SER A 143 2.88 -8.64 -2.99
C SER A 143 3.65 -9.80 -2.36
N PRO A 144 4.77 -10.27 -2.94
CA PRO A 144 5.57 -11.31 -2.28
C PRO A 144 6.15 -10.87 -0.94
N GLU A 145 6.52 -9.59 -0.81
CA GLU A 145 7.03 -9.07 0.47
C GLU A 145 5.98 -9.15 1.56
N LEU A 146 4.75 -8.72 1.26
CA LEU A 146 3.65 -8.79 2.22
C LEU A 146 3.29 -10.22 2.58
N LEU A 147 3.26 -11.13 1.60
CA LEU A 147 2.94 -12.53 1.84
C LEU A 147 4.04 -13.22 2.65
N ALA A 148 5.31 -12.88 2.42
CA ALA A 148 6.41 -13.39 3.23
C ALA A 148 6.28 -12.90 4.67
N PHE A 149 5.84 -11.66 4.88
CA PHE A 149 5.62 -11.15 6.22
C PHE A 149 4.44 -11.87 6.91
N ALA A 150 3.37 -12.15 6.16
CA ALA A 150 2.24 -12.93 6.68
C ALA A 150 2.71 -14.33 7.13
N ASP A 151 3.58 -14.97 6.36
CA ASP A 151 4.16 -16.27 6.74
C ASP A 151 5.01 -16.15 8.01
N PHE A 152 5.79 -15.10 8.13
CA PHE A 152 6.55 -14.82 9.34
C PHE A 152 5.62 -14.76 10.57
N LEU A 153 4.48 -14.05 10.45
CA LEU A 153 3.52 -13.94 11.54
C LEU A 153 2.91 -15.28 11.91
N GLN A 154 2.60 -16.12 10.94
CA GLN A 154 2.06 -17.46 11.18
C GLN A 154 3.07 -18.32 11.97
N GLN A 155 4.32 -18.28 11.56
CA GLN A 155 5.36 -19.05 12.25
C GLN A 155 5.59 -18.53 13.66
N ALA A 156 5.62 -17.20 13.83
CA ALA A 156 5.75 -16.61 15.15
C ALA A 156 4.60 -16.99 16.08
N ALA A 157 3.39 -17.11 15.53
CA ALA A 157 2.22 -17.54 16.29
C ALA A 157 2.34 -18.98 16.76
N GLN A 158 2.92 -19.86 15.94
CA GLN A 158 3.08 -21.27 16.27
C GLN A 158 4.17 -21.51 17.32
N GLU A 159 5.18 -20.65 17.35
CA GLU A 159 6.29 -20.76 18.31
C GLU A 159 5.90 -20.32 19.72
N ARG A 160 4.73 -19.73 19.88
CA ARG A 160 4.20 -19.26 21.16
C ARG A 160 3.03 -20.11 21.60
#